data_3399b29ef2dac03352f3a180d1550d26
#
_entry.id   3399b29ef2dac03352f3a180d1550d26
#
_cell.length_a   1.000
_cell.length_b   1.000
_cell.length_c   1.000
_cell.angle_alpha   90.00
_cell.angle_beta   90.00
_cell.angle_gamma   90.00
#
_symmetry.space_group_name_H-M   'P 1'
#
loop_
_entity.id
_entity.type
_entity.pdbx_description
1 polymer ?
#
loop_
_entity_poly.entity_id
_entity_poly.type
_entity_poly.pdbx_seq_one_letter_code
_entity_poly.pdbx_strand_id
1 'polypeptide(L)' 'MPEQAPSVGRIVHYVSYGTPGGEYTRECRAAIVTEVINPDLVGLAVLNPTGMFFNREITHDESGTVGGTWHWPERV' A
#
# COMPACT_ATOMS: atom_id res chain seq x y z
N MET A 1 18.44 -14.53 -2.30
CA MET A 1 17.76 -13.94 -1.16
C MET A 1 16.32 -14.39 -1.12
N PRO A 2 15.86 -14.76 0.05
CA PRO A 2 14.43 -15.08 0.14
C PRO A 2 13.60 -13.83 -0.09
N GLU A 3 12.45 -14.02 -0.72
CA GLU A 3 11.51 -12.95 -0.90
C GLU A 3 10.87 -12.63 0.45
N GLN A 4 10.61 -11.35 0.66
CA GLN A 4 9.85 -10.93 1.82
C GLN A 4 8.40 -11.31 1.65
N ALA A 5 7.82 -11.88 2.69
CA ALA A 5 6.39 -12.14 2.73
C ALA A 5 5.74 -11.09 3.65
N PRO A 6 4.56 -10.60 3.29
CA PRO A 6 3.88 -9.67 4.18
C PRO A 6 3.44 -10.38 5.46
N SER A 7 3.43 -9.63 6.55
CA SER A 7 2.89 -10.11 7.81
C SER A 7 2.21 -8.96 8.52
N VAL A 8 1.27 -9.30 9.40
CA VAL A 8 0.51 -8.30 10.15
C VAL A 8 1.48 -7.43 10.94
N GLY A 9 1.31 -6.12 10.85
CA GLY A 9 2.14 -5.14 11.54
C GLY A 9 3.31 -4.62 10.71
N ARG A 10 3.58 -5.19 9.53
CA ARG A 10 4.65 -4.68 8.68
C ARG A 10 4.23 -3.37 8.03
N ILE A 11 5.21 -2.48 7.86
CA ILE A 11 4.99 -1.21 7.16
C ILE A 11 5.30 -1.43 5.68
N VAL A 12 4.36 -1.05 4.84
CA VAL A 12 4.51 -1.10 3.38
C VAL A 12 4.08 0.24 2.81
N HIS A 13 4.25 0.43 1.53
CA HIS A 13 3.74 1.62 0.84
C HIS A 13 2.49 1.24 0.03
N TYR A 14 1.50 2.08 0.12
CA TYR A 14 0.28 1.97 -0.67
C TYR A 14 0.26 3.09 -1.70
N VAL A 15 -0.03 2.77 -2.95
CA VAL A 15 -0.15 3.78 -4.01
C VAL A 15 -1.60 4.23 -4.07
N SER A 16 -1.83 5.49 -3.70
CA SER A 16 -3.18 6.04 -3.71
C SER A 16 -3.64 6.34 -5.13
N TYR A 17 -4.96 6.36 -5.32
CA TYR A 17 -5.52 6.80 -6.59
C TYR A 17 -5.46 8.31 -6.68
N GLY A 18 -5.15 8.82 -7.88
CA GLY A 18 -5.33 10.23 -8.17
C GLY A 18 -6.80 10.52 -8.46
N THR A 19 -7.21 11.77 -8.37
CA THR A 19 -8.56 12.17 -8.75
C THR A 19 -8.62 12.56 -10.22
N PRO A 20 -9.74 12.32 -10.91
CA PRO A 20 -9.87 12.69 -12.32
C PRO A 20 -9.69 14.18 -12.60
N GLY A 21 -10.02 15.01 -11.62
CA GLY A 21 -9.89 16.47 -11.78
C GLY A 21 -8.51 17.01 -11.47
N GLY A 22 -7.56 16.15 -11.10
CA GLY A 22 -6.22 16.57 -10.76
C GLY A 22 -6.08 17.25 -9.40
N GLU A 23 -7.12 17.21 -8.57
CA GLU A 23 -7.08 17.80 -7.22
C GLU A 23 -6.08 17.06 -6.32
N TYR A 24 -5.98 15.75 -6.49
CA TYR A 24 -5.03 14.93 -5.76
C TYR A 24 -4.24 14.08 -6.74
N THR A 25 -2.94 14.02 -6.55
CA THR A 25 -2.08 13.20 -7.36
C THR A 25 -1.96 11.80 -6.75
N ARG A 26 -1.60 10.83 -7.59
CA ARG A 26 -1.30 9.50 -7.11
C ARG A 26 0.03 9.54 -6.36
N GLU A 27 0.04 9.06 -5.14
CA GLU A 27 1.22 9.11 -4.29
C GLU A 27 1.37 7.85 -3.46
N CYS A 28 2.60 7.55 -3.08
CA CYS A 28 2.87 6.48 -2.13
C CYS A 28 2.55 6.97 -0.72
N ARG A 29 1.79 6.15 0.01
CA ARG A 29 1.44 6.44 1.40
C ARG A 29 1.98 5.32 2.29
N ALA A 30 2.36 5.68 3.50
CA ALA A 30 2.71 4.67 4.49
C ALA A 30 1.47 3.86 4.85
N ALA A 31 1.64 2.55 5.02
CA ALA A 31 0.52 1.69 5.39
C ALA A 31 1.02 0.56 6.27
N ILE A 32 0.15 0.09 7.14
CA ILE A 32 0.44 -1.03 8.04
C ILE A 32 -0.41 -2.22 7.61
N VAL A 33 0.22 -3.37 7.45
CA VAL A 33 -0.51 -4.59 7.10
C VAL A 33 -1.38 -5.01 8.27
N THR A 34 -2.68 -5.10 8.05
CA THR A 34 -3.64 -5.49 9.09
C THR A 34 -4.13 -6.93 8.90
N GLU A 35 -3.98 -7.48 7.70
CA GLU A 35 -4.48 -8.79 7.38
C GLU A 35 -3.66 -9.35 6.20
N VAL A 36 -3.35 -10.62 6.23
CA VAL A 36 -2.69 -11.28 5.10
C VAL A 36 -3.63 -12.34 4.55
N ILE A 37 -4.15 -12.11 3.36
CA ILE A 37 -5.05 -13.05 2.70
C ILE A 37 -4.22 -14.11 1.97
N ASN A 38 -3.21 -13.65 1.23
CA ASN A 38 -2.19 -14.51 0.64
C ASN A 38 -0.93 -13.65 0.43
N PRO A 39 0.20 -14.22 -0.05
CA PRO A 39 1.45 -13.46 -0.17
C PRO A 39 1.38 -12.17 -0.99
N ASP A 40 0.42 -12.07 -1.89
CA ASP A 40 0.26 -10.86 -2.71
C ASP A 40 -0.90 -9.98 -2.29
N LEU A 41 -1.85 -10.51 -1.53
CA LEU A 41 -3.12 -9.84 -1.25
C LEU A 41 -3.24 -9.59 0.25
N VAL A 42 -3.28 -8.33 0.64
CA VAL A 42 -3.31 -7.94 2.05
C VAL A 42 -4.37 -6.87 2.32
N GLY A 43 -4.72 -6.73 3.59
CA GLY A 43 -5.48 -5.59 4.06
C GLY A 43 -4.52 -4.58 4.67
N LEU A 44 -4.80 -3.30 4.49
CA LEU A 44 -3.93 -2.22 4.93
C LEU A 44 -4.69 -1.17 5.71
N ALA A 45 -4.00 -0.61 6.71
CA ALA A 45 -4.38 0.66 7.33
C ALA A 45 -3.49 1.71 6.68
N VAL A 46 -4.06 2.51 5.80
CA VAL A 46 -3.32 3.51 5.02
C VAL A 46 -3.29 4.83 5.77
N LEU A 47 -2.11 5.37 5.97
CA LEU A 47 -1.91 6.60 6.73
C LEU A 47 -1.79 7.78 5.76
N ASN A 48 -2.79 8.66 5.79
CA ASN A 48 -2.76 9.90 5.04
C ASN A 48 -2.49 11.06 6.00
N PRO A 49 -2.06 12.23 5.49
CA PRO A 49 -1.80 13.36 6.37
C PRO A 49 -2.99 13.77 7.24
N THR A 50 -4.20 13.51 6.78
CA THR A 50 -5.41 13.95 7.47
C THR A 50 -6.20 12.81 8.12
N GLY A 51 -5.72 11.59 8.03
CA GLY A 51 -6.45 10.48 8.65
C GLY A 51 -5.95 9.12 8.24
N MET A 52 -6.62 8.11 8.74
CA MET A 52 -6.29 6.72 8.50
C MET A 52 -7.45 6.06 7.77
N PHE A 53 -7.12 5.30 6.73
CA PHE A 53 -8.14 4.60 5.93
C PHE A 53 -7.84 3.12 5.93
N PHE A 54 -8.87 2.29 5.99
CA PHE A 54 -8.74 0.84 6.02
C PHE A 54 -9.22 0.27 4.69
N ASN A 55 -8.31 -0.41 3.99
CA ASN A 55 -8.62 -1.05 2.71
C ASN A 55 -8.29 -2.53 2.78
N ARG A 56 -9.11 -3.36 2.19
CA ARG A 56 -8.91 -4.80 2.12
C ARG A 56 -8.62 -5.23 0.68
N GLU A 57 -8.02 -6.41 0.55
CA GLU A 57 -7.78 -7.03 -0.76
C GLU A 57 -6.92 -6.16 -1.68
N ILE A 58 -5.83 -5.65 -1.12
CA ILE A 58 -4.88 -4.82 -1.88
C ILE A 58 -3.82 -5.71 -2.50
N THR A 59 -3.68 -5.63 -3.81
CA THR A 59 -2.75 -6.45 -4.58
C THR A 59 -1.35 -5.86 -4.58
N HIS A 60 -0.35 -6.73 -4.55
CA HIS A 60 1.05 -6.33 -4.61
C HIS A 60 1.44 -5.92 -6.03
N ASP A 61 2.17 -4.81 -6.17
CA ASP A 61 2.75 -4.37 -7.44
C ASP A 61 4.02 -3.58 -7.13
N GLU A 62 5.17 -4.19 -7.34
CA GLU A 62 6.47 -3.58 -7.03
C GLU A 62 6.82 -2.39 -7.94
N SER A 63 6.12 -2.19 -9.04
CA SER A 63 6.38 -1.03 -9.89
C SER A 63 6.12 0.29 -9.15
N GLY A 64 5.18 0.26 -8.19
CA GLY A 64 4.81 1.45 -7.43
C GLY A 64 4.09 2.51 -8.26
N THR A 65 3.56 2.14 -9.42
CA THR A 65 2.93 3.10 -10.32
C THR A 65 1.43 2.88 -10.51
N VAL A 66 0.91 1.75 -10.03
CA VAL A 66 -0.50 1.42 -10.20
C VAL A 66 -1.28 1.79 -8.94
N GLY A 67 -2.29 2.65 -9.06
CA GLY A 67 -3.12 3.05 -7.94
C GLY A 67 -3.87 1.85 -7.35
N GLY A 68 -4.00 1.84 -6.03
CA GLY A 68 -4.68 0.76 -5.34
C GLY A 68 -3.85 -0.49 -5.12
N THR A 69 -2.53 -0.39 -5.23
CA THR A 69 -1.61 -1.51 -4.98
C THR A 69 -0.63 -1.17 -3.88
N TRP A 70 0.05 -2.18 -3.37
CA TRP A 70 1.07 -1.97 -2.35
C TRP A 70 2.42 -2.49 -2.83
N HIS A 71 3.48 -1.92 -2.27
CA HIS A 71 4.84 -2.41 -2.52
C HIS A 71 5.68 -2.19 -1.27
N TRP A 72 6.83 -2.85 -1.23
CA TRP A 72 7.74 -2.68 -0.10
C TRP A 72 8.37 -1.30 -0.13
N PRO A 73 8.64 -0.69 1.05
CA PRO A 73 9.30 0.61 1.09
C PRO A 73 10.64 0.58 0.37
N GLU A 74 10.92 1.63 -0.37
CA GLU A 74 12.20 1.76 -1.03
C GLU A 74 13.30 2.01 0.00
N ARG A 75 14.45 1.48 -0.27
CA ARG A 75 15.61 1.78 0.55
C ARG A 75 16.18 3.13 0.15
N VAL A 76 16.50 3.92 1.15
CA VAL A 76 17.05 5.24 0.95
C VAL A 76 18.51 5.24 1.34
#